data_330d16a073afbf4e3858908ddb643321
#
_entry.id   330d16a073afbf4e3858908ddb643321
#
_cell.length_a   1.000
_cell.length_b   1.000
_cell.length_c   1.000
_cell.angle_alpha   90.00
_cell.angle_beta   90.00
_cell.angle_gamma   90.00
#
_symmetry.space_group_name_H-M   'P 1'
#
loop_
_entity.id
_entity.type
_entity.pdbx_description
1 polymer ?
#
loop_
_entity_poly.entity_id
_entity_poly.type
_entity_poly.pdbx_seq_one_letter_code
_entity_poly.pdbx_strand_id
1 'polypeptide(L)'
;NGIVQKDAIAIVAKKLEAMGIGKSKINYRMRDAAFSRQRYWGEPFPIKWKDGIAYPISEKELPLLLPTVDNYSPGPEGEGPLANIAAWKAENYETNTMPGFAGSSWYFLRYMDTANDAAFCSRKASDYWGQVDLYIGGTEHAVGHLLYSRMWTKVLFDLGHIGFDEPFKKLLNQGMIQGSSRFVYRIRGTQKFVSSGLKQAHEVDALHVDVNIVDG
;
A
#
# COMPACT_ATOMS: atom_id res chain seq x y z
N ASN A 1 -37.42 12.23 -19.67
CA ASN A 1 -36.35 12.97 -20.36
C ASN A 1 -35.87 14.12 -19.46
N GLY A 2 -34.55 14.34 -19.38
CA GLY A 2 -33.93 15.38 -18.54
C GLY A 2 -33.52 14.98 -17.15
N ILE A 3 -33.66 13.70 -16.77
CA ILE A 3 -33.17 13.16 -15.49
C ILE A 3 -31.76 12.63 -15.71
N VAL A 4 -30.85 12.95 -14.80
CA VAL A 4 -29.48 12.41 -14.79
C VAL A 4 -29.52 10.89 -14.60
N GLN A 5 -28.67 10.14 -15.30
CA GLN A 5 -28.65 8.67 -15.29
C GLN A 5 -28.66 8.07 -13.88
N LYS A 6 -27.88 8.65 -12.96
CA LYS A 6 -27.78 8.18 -11.56
C LYS A 6 -29.13 8.23 -10.84
N ASP A 7 -29.88 9.30 -11.05
CA ASP A 7 -31.19 9.49 -10.43
C ASP A 7 -32.26 8.64 -11.13
N ALA A 8 -32.14 8.47 -12.45
CA ALA A 8 -33.05 7.63 -13.24
C ALA A 8 -33.00 6.16 -12.78
N ILE A 9 -31.83 5.63 -12.43
CA ILE A 9 -31.69 4.25 -11.92
C ILE A 9 -32.51 4.07 -10.64
N ALA A 10 -32.40 4.99 -9.67
CA ALA A 10 -33.15 4.93 -8.41
C ALA A 10 -34.67 5.01 -8.62
N ILE A 11 -35.12 5.89 -9.52
CA ILE A 11 -36.55 6.06 -9.85
C ILE A 11 -37.11 4.81 -10.52
N VAL A 12 -36.39 4.25 -11.50
CA VAL A 12 -36.81 3.03 -12.20
C VAL A 12 -36.84 1.84 -11.26
N ALA A 13 -35.82 1.68 -10.40
CA ALA A 13 -35.77 0.60 -9.43
C ALA A 13 -37.01 0.63 -8.49
N LYS A 14 -37.32 1.79 -7.91
CA LYS A 14 -38.53 1.95 -7.08
C LYS A 14 -39.83 1.64 -7.83
N LYS A 15 -39.93 2.03 -9.10
CA LYS A 15 -41.11 1.76 -9.92
C LYS A 15 -41.28 0.25 -10.18
N LEU A 16 -40.18 -0.45 -10.48
CA LEU A 16 -40.19 -1.92 -10.68
C LEU A 16 -40.58 -2.66 -9.39
N GLU A 17 -40.08 -2.20 -8.25
CA GLU A 17 -40.44 -2.75 -6.95
C GLU A 17 -41.93 -2.55 -6.63
N ALA A 18 -42.45 -1.33 -6.87
CA ALA A 18 -43.87 -1.04 -6.66
C ALA A 18 -44.81 -1.85 -7.58
N MET A 19 -44.33 -2.24 -8.77
CA MET A 19 -45.07 -3.10 -9.71
C MET A 19 -44.93 -4.60 -9.40
N GLY A 20 -44.10 -4.96 -8.43
CA GLY A 20 -43.85 -6.36 -8.06
C GLY A 20 -43.06 -7.17 -9.10
N ILE A 21 -42.46 -6.52 -10.12
CA ILE A 21 -41.75 -7.15 -11.22
C ILE A 21 -40.23 -7.03 -11.15
N GLY A 22 -39.71 -6.40 -10.10
CA GLY A 22 -38.29 -6.23 -9.87
C GLY A 22 -37.96 -5.93 -8.42
N LYS A 23 -36.68 -6.09 -8.06
CA LYS A 23 -36.16 -5.77 -6.72
C LYS A 23 -34.78 -5.18 -6.84
N SER A 24 -34.51 -4.08 -6.14
CA SER A 24 -33.16 -3.56 -5.99
C SER A 24 -32.26 -4.56 -5.28
N LYS A 25 -31.08 -4.79 -5.84
CA LYS A 25 -30.06 -5.62 -5.20
C LYS A 25 -28.71 -4.92 -5.30
N ILE A 26 -28.03 -4.81 -4.16
CA ILE A 26 -26.66 -4.35 -4.10
C ILE A 26 -25.75 -5.57 -4.26
N ASN A 27 -24.92 -5.56 -5.29
CA ASN A 27 -23.88 -6.55 -5.50
C ASN A 27 -22.54 -5.92 -5.17
N TYR A 28 -21.80 -6.54 -4.25
CA TYR A 28 -20.42 -6.15 -3.96
C TYR A 28 -19.50 -6.95 -4.88
N ARG A 29 -18.59 -6.25 -5.53
CA ARG A 29 -17.49 -6.87 -6.30
C ARG A 29 -16.19 -6.38 -5.71
N MET A 30 -15.51 -7.26 -5.01
CA MET A 30 -14.18 -7.02 -4.48
C MET A 30 -13.15 -7.72 -5.38
N ARG A 31 -11.98 -7.12 -5.50
CA ARG A 31 -10.81 -7.78 -6.06
C ARG A 31 -10.02 -8.40 -4.92
N ASP A 32 -9.46 -9.57 -5.15
CA ASP A 32 -8.54 -10.18 -4.20
C ASP A 32 -7.32 -9.28 -4.04
N ALA A 33 -6.87 -9.14 -2.80
CA ALA A 33 -5.66 -8.41 -2.46
C ALA A 33 -4.57 -9.41 -2.06
N ALA A 34 -3.48 -9.43 -2.82
CA ALA A 34 -2.33 -10.24 -2.47
C ALA A 34 -1.47 -9.51 -1.41
N PHE A 35 -1.35 -10.12 -0.23
CA PHE A 35 -0.45 -9.67 0.83
C PHE A 35 0.95 -10.26 0.66
N SER A 36 1.44 -10.33 -0.56
CA SER A 36 2.77 -10.86 -0.90
C SER A 36 3.38 -10.12 -2.08
N ARG A 37 4.70 -10.11 -2.16
CA ARG A 37 5.46 -9.49 -3.24
C ARG A 37 6.62 -10.38 -3.64
N GLN A 38 6.90 -10.45 -4.91
CA GLN A 38 8.04 -11.14 -5.51
C GLN A 38 9.26 -10.21 -5.47
N ARG A 39 9.68 -9.85 -4.26
CA ARG A 39 10.80 -8.93 -3.99
C ARG A 39 11.71 -9.53 -2.95
N TYR A 40 12.99 -9.10 -2.98
CA TYR A 40 13.91 -9.40 -1.90
C TYR A 40 13.67 -8.49 -0.68
N TRP A 41 13.62 -7.17 -0.89
CA TRP A 41 13.39 -6.20 0.17
C TRP A 41 11.94 -6.19 0.63
N GLY A 42 11.74 -6.60 1.86
CA GLY A 42 10.47 -6.71 2.56
C GLY A 42 10.60 -7.65 3.75
N GLU A 43 9.64 -7.65 4.66
CA GLU A 43 9.59 -8.62 5.75
C GLU A 43 9.33 -10.02 5.17
N PRO A 44 10.19 -11.03 5.49
CA PRO A 44 9.95 -12.40 5.07
C PRO A 44 8.76 -12.99 5.84
N PHE A 45 8.00 -13.86 5.18
CA PHE A 45 6.95 -14.59 5.85
C PHE A 45 7.55 -15.70 6.74
N PRO A 46 7.17 -15.79 8.02
CA PRO A 46 7.61 -16.84 8.91
C PRO A 46 6.86 -18.16 8.64
N ILE A 47 6.93 -18.65 7.41
CA ILE A 47 6.17 -19.80 6.90
C ILE A 47 7.09 -20.75 6.15
N LYS A 48 6.88 -22.06 6.37
CA LYS A 48 7.45 -23.17 5.61
C LYS A 48 6.33 -23.91 4.86
N TRP A 49 6.63 -24.38 3.68
CA TRP A 49 5.71 -25.17 2.88
C TRP A 49 6.00 -26.66 3.01
N LYS A 50 4.97 -27.46 3.25
CA LYS A 50 5.05 -28.92 3.23
C LYS A 50 3.81 -29.47 2.51
N ASP A 51 4.04 -30.24 1.46
CA ASP A 51 2.97 -30.87 0.66
C ASP A 51 1.90 -29.84 0.19
N GLY A 52 2.33 -28.62 -0.18
CA GLY A 52 1.45 -27.53 -0.61
C GLY A 52 0.67 -26.84 0.51
N ILE A 53 0.93 -27.18 1.76
CA ILE A 53 0.29 -26.57 2.94
C ILE A 53 1.31 -25.66 3.64
N ALA A 54 0.86 -24.44 3.99
CA ALA A 54 1.66 -23.47 4.73
C ALA A 54 1.63 -23.78 6.24
N TYR A 55 2.79 -23.81 6.86
CA TYR A 55 2.96 -23.96 8.31
C TYR A 55 3.78 -22.80 8.87
N PRO A 56 3.41 -22.25 10.03
CA PRO A 56 4.25 -21.27 10.71
C PRO A 56 5.56 -21.92 11.15
N ILE A 57 6.66 -21.17 11.12
CA ILE A 57 7.93 -21.61 11.71
C ILE A 57 7.85 -21.56 13.24
N SER A 58 8.77 -22.26 13.89
CA SER A 58 8.86 -22.23 15.35
C SER A 58 9.26 -20.83 15.84
N GLU A 59 8.72 -20.39 16.99
CA GLU A 59 9.14 -19.12 17.63
C GLU A 59 10.66 -19.07 17.91
N LYS A 60 11.31 -20.23 18.08
CA LYS A 60 12.76 -20.32 18.28
C LYS A 60 13.57 -19.98 17.03
N GLU A 61 12.94 -20.00 15.86
CA GLU A 61 13.54 -19.65 14.57
C GLU A 61 13.36 -18.15 14.25
N LEU A 62 12.66 -17.41 15.10
CA LEU A 62 12.46 -15.95 14.97
C LEU A 62 13.60 -15.17 15.65
N PRO A 63 13.99 -14.01 15.13
CA PRO A 63 13.48 -13.41 13.89
C PRO A 63 14.01 -14.12 12.63
N LEU A 64 13.13 -14.33 11.64
CA LEU A 64 13.53 -14.83 10.33
C LEU A 64 14.18 -13.66 9.54
N LEU A 65 15.49 -13.74 9.35
CA LEU A 65 16.26 -12.70 8.66
C LEU A 65 16.42 -13.04 7.18
N LEU A 66 16.41 -12.00 6.34
CA LEU A 66 16.74 -12.14 4.93
C LEU A 66 18.21 -12.59 4.79
N PRO A 67 18.49 -13.61 3.97
CA PRO A 67 19.87 -14.06 3.73
C PRO A 67 20.60 -13.05 2.84
N THR A 68 21.91 -12.91 3.01
CA THR A 68 22.75 -12.12 2.10
C THR A 68 22.72 -12.73 0.70
N VAL A 69 22.56 -11.91 -0.32
CA VAL A 69 22.52 -12.31 -1.74
C VAL A 69 23.45 -11.45 -2.57
N ASP A 70 24.06 -12.06 -3.58
CA ASP A 70 24.90 -11.36 -4.56
C ASP A 70 24.08 -10.82 -5.74
N ASN A 71 22.86 -11.33 -5.93
CA ASN A 71 22.00 -10.98 -7.06
C ASN A 71 20.52 -11.00 -6.65
N TYR A 72 19.79 -10.00 -7.14
CA TYR A 72 18.36 -9.79 -6.91
C TYR A 72 17.49 -10.22 -8.10
N SER A 73 17.98 -11.09 -8.97
CA SER A 73 17.22 -11.59 -10.11
C SER A 73 16.01 -12.39 -9.65
N PRO A 74 14.86 -12.27 -10.34
CA PRO A 74 13.68 -13.07 -10.04
C PRO A 74 13.96 -14.55 -10.26
N GLY A 75 13.16 -15.40 -9.62
CA GLY A 75 13.17 -16.85 -9.86
C GLY A 75 12.73 -17.19 -11.29
N PRO A 76 13.02 -18.42 -11.75
CA PRO A 76 12.78 -18.82 -13.15
C PRO A 76 11.31 -18.85 -13.53
N GLU A 77 10.41 -19.01 -12.60
CA GLU A 77 8.94 -19.04 -12.81
C GLU A 77 8.25 -17.73 -12.37
N GLY A 78 9.04 -16.66 -12.16
CA GLY A 78 8.53 -15.35 -11.74
C GLY A 78 8.40 -15.17 -10.22
N GLU A 79 8.97 -16.10 -9.44
CA GLU A 79 9.09 -15.97 -7.99
C GLU A 79 10.07 -14.86 -7.60
N GLY A 80 10.04 -14.47 -6.34
CA GLY A 80 10.99 -13.52 -5.79
C GLY A 80 12.44 -14.06 -5.76
N PRO A 81 13.43 -13.16 -5.58
CA PRO A 81 14.86 -13.56 -5.53
C PRO A 81 15.20 -14.63 -4.50
N LEU A 82 14.43 -14.75 -3.42
CA LEU A 82 14.62 -15.79 -2.41
C LEU A 82 14.50 -17.22 -2.99
N ALA A 83 13.76 -17.38 -4.08
CA ALA A 83 13.65 -18.66 -4.79
C ALA A 83 14.95 -19.13 -5.43
N ASN A 84 15.94 -18.26 -5.62
CA ASN A 84 17.25 -18.63 -6.15
C ASN A 84 18.25 -19.09 -5.07
N ILE A 85 17.89 -18.99 -3.80
CA ILE A 85 18.80 -19.25 -2.68
C ILE A 85 18.64 -20.69 -2.22
N ALA A 86 19.68 -21.52 -2.46
CA ALA A 86 19.64 -22.96 -2.17
C ALA A 86 19.31 -23.26 -0.71
N ALA A 87 19.91 -22.54 0.25
CA ALA A 87 19.65 -22.72 1.67
C ALA A 87 18.20 -22.37 2.04
N TRP A 88 17.62 -21.34 1.43
CA TRP A 88 16.23 -20.95 1.65
C TRP A 88 15.24 -21.99 1.13
N LYS A 89 15.52 -22.52 -0.05
CA LYS A 89 14.74 -23.61 -0.66
C LYS A 89 14.84 -24.93 0.14
N ALA A 90 16.02 -25.26 0.63
CA ALA A 90 16.23 -26.49 1.41
C ALA A 90 15.36 -26.54 2.67
N GLU A 91 15.08 -25.37 3.26
CA GLU A 91 14.19 -25.22 4.42
C GLU A 91 12.69 -25.08 4.03
N ASN A 92 12.39 -25.05 2.74
CA ASN A 92 11.04 -24.82 2.20
C ASN A 92 10.39 -23.52 2.69
N TYR A 93 11.15 -22.47 2.97
CA TYR A 93 10.61 -21.16 3.34
C TYR A 93 9.82 -20.54 2.20
N GLU A 94 8.81 -19.72 2.58
CA GLU A 94 8.11 -18.86 1.62
C GLU A 94 9.10 -17.92 0.91
N THR A 95 9.03 -17.88 -0.42
CA THR A 95 9.96 -17.11 -1.27
C THR A 95 9.49 -15.67 -1.55
N ASN A 96 8.24 -15.37 -1.25
CA ASN A 96 7.71 -14.00 -1.29
C ASN A 96 8.05 -13.25 -0.01
N THR A 97 8.03 -11.93 -0.10
CA THR A 97 8.08 -11.04 1.06
C THR A 97 6.76 -10.31 1.25
N MET A 98 6.53 -9.77 2.42
CA MET A 98 5.36 -8.93 2.70
C MET A 98 5.43 -7.62 1.90
N PRO A 99 4.30 -6.94 1.67
CA PRO A 99 4.29 -5.61 1.05
C PRO A 99 5.15 -4.62 1.83
N GLY A 100 5.72 -3.61 1.13
CA GLY A 100 6.60 -2.62 1.75
C GLY A 100 5.98 -1.81 2.89
N PHE A 101 4.65 -1.77 3.00
CA PHE A 101 3.95 -1.13 4.11
C PHE A 101 3.57 -2.10 5.25
N ALA A 102 3.93 -3.38 5.19
CA ALA A 102 3.54 -4.35 6.20
C ALA A 102 4.04 -3.96 7.59
N GLY A 103 5.34 -3.77 7.76
CA GLY A 103 5.94 -3.38 9.03
C GLY A 103 5.55 -1.98 9.46
N SER A 104 5.63 -0.99 8.55
CA SER A 104 5.32 0.41 8.87
C SER A 104 3.83 0.68 9.14
N SER A 105 2.95 -0.26 8.84
CA SER A 105 1.51 -0.05 9.02
C SER A 105 1.02 -0.11 10.47
N TRP A 106 1.81 -0.67 11.36
CA TRP A 106 1.48 -0.77 12.79
C TRP A 106 2.44 0.01 13.70
N TYR A 107 3.29 0.89 13.13
CA TYR A 107 4.31 1.64 13.87
C TYR A 107 3.74 2.44 15.04
N PHE A 108 2.53 2.99 14.90
CA PHE A 108 1.87 3.77 15.94
C PHE A 108 1.56 2.94 17.19
N LEU A 109 1.30 1.65 17.05
CA LEU A 109 1.16 0.73 18.19
C LEU A 109 2.50 0.55 18.91
N ARG A 110 3.60 0.37 18.16
CA ARG A 110 4.92 0.26 18.74
C ARG A 110 5.33 1.53 19.49
N TYR A 111 4.91 2.70 19.03
CA TYR A 111 5.19 3.97 19.69
C TYR A 111 4.53 4.11 21.06
N MET A 112 3.46 3.35 21.34
CA MET A 112 2.80 3.34 22.63
C MET A 112 3.65 2.67 23.73
N ASP A 113 4.61 1.81 23.34
CA ASP A 113 5.38 0.98 24.28
C ASP A 113 6.78 0.64 23.74
N THR A 114 7.58 1.67 23.48
CA THR A 114 8.86 1.56 22.74
C THR A 114 9.92 0.74 23.47
N ALA A 115 9.88 0.67 24.80
CA ALA A 115 10.84 -0.07 25.63
C ALA A 115 10.43 -1.53 25.91
N ASN A 116 9.36 -2.01 25.30
CA ASN A 116 8.88 -3.37 25.50
C ASN A 116 9.60 -4.35 24.58
N ASP A 117 10.47 -5.18 25.15
CA ASP A 117 11.21 -6.21 24.40
C ASP A 117 10.46 -7.53 24.24
N ALA A 118 9.35 -7.72 24.98
CA ALA A 118 8.57 -8.95 24.96
C ALA A 118 7.43 -8.97 23.94
N ALA A 119 6.91 -7.79 23.56
CA ALA A 119 5.79 -7.66 22.64
C ALA A 119 5.90 -6.34 21.84
N PHE A 120 5.17 -6.27 20.73
CA PHE A 120 5.09 -5.03 19.93
C PHE A 120 4.50 -3.85 20.73
N CYS A 121 3.59 -4.15 21.66
CA CYS A 121 2.98 -3.22 22.61
C CYS A 121 2.27 -4.04 23.68
N SER A 122 2.33 -3.61 24.94
CA SER A 122 1.52 -4.23 26.00
C SER A 122 0.04 -3.84 25.86
N ARG A 123 -0.85 -4.74 26.24
CA ARG A 123 -2.28 -4.48 26.28
C ARG A 123 -2.61 -3.24 27.13
N LYS A 124 -1.91 -3.08 28.26
CA LYS A 124 -2.07 -1.94 29.16
C LYS A 124 -1.74 -0.62 28.46
N ALA A 125 -0.64 -0.56 27.69
CA ALA A 125 -0.25 0.64 26.95
C ALA A 125 -1.25 0.94 25.81
N SER A 126 -1.66 -0.07 25.05
CA SER A 126 -2.66 0.10 23.99
C SER A 126 -4.02 0.55 24.50
N ASP A 127 -4.48 0.02 25.64
CA ASP A 127 -5.75 0.44 26.25
C ASP A 127 -5.66 1.86 26.83
N TYR A 128 -4.50 2.28 27.34
CA TYR A 128 -4.29 3.62 27.86
C TYR A 128 -4.32 4.68 26.75
N TRP A 129 -3.57 4.47 25.67
CA TRP A 129 -3.48 5.42 24.55
C TRP A 129 -4.69 5.32 23.62
N GLY A 130 -5.22 4.12 23.39
CA GLY A 130 -6.34 3.86 22.50
C GLY A 130 -6.06 4.20 21.05
N GLN A 131 -7.11 4.50 20.30
CA GLN A 131 -7.02 4.94 18.90
C GLN A 131 -6.29 6.28 18.79
N VAL A 132 -5.54 6.47 17.71
CA VAL A 132 -4.94 7.78 17.39
C VAL A 132 -6.04 8.82 17.14
N ASP A 133 -6.01 9.93 17.88
CA ASP A 133 -7.08 10.94 17.83
C ASP A 133 -7.14 11.67 16.50
N LEU A 134 -5.98 12.02 15.94
CA LEU A 134 -5.87 12.71 14.64
C LEU A 134 -4.69 12.15 13.86
N TYR A 135 -4.96 11.63 12.67
CA TYR A 135 -3.96 11.13 11.75
C TYR A 135 -3.94 11.98 10.48
N ILE A 136 -2.76 12.52 10.15
CA ILE A 136 -2.60 13.46 9.04
C ILE A 136 -1.66 12.83 8.02
N GLY A 137 -2.09 12.76 6.75
CA GLY A 137 -1.27 12.19 5.68
C GLY A 137 -1.88 12.40 4.31
N GLY A 138 -1.06 12.25 3.28
CA GLY A 138 -1.49 12.41 1.89
C GLY A 138 -2.41 11.29 1.42
N THR A 139 -3.17 11.57 0.39
CA THR A 139 -4.11 10.61 -0.25
C THR A 139 -3.40 9.44 -0.91
N GLU A 140 -2.10 9.57 -1.26
CA GLU A 140 -1.26 8.51 -1.81
C GLU A 140 -1.12 7.31 -0.88
N HIS A 141 -1.34 7.49 0.42
CA HIS A 141 -1.27 6.42 1.42
C HIS A 141 -2.58 5.63 1.58
N ALA A 142 -3.66 6.03 0.91
CA ALA A 142 -4.99 5.44 1.11
C ALA A 142 -5.04 3.93 0.80
N VAL A 143 -4.42 3.50 -0.29
CA VAL A 143 -4.42 2.09 -0.73
C VAL A 143 -3.27 1.29 -0.11
N GLY A 144 -2.18 1.95 0.26
CA GLY A 144 -1.02 1.32 0.90
C GLY A 144 -1.13 1.32 2.41
N HIS A 145 -0.45 2.27 3.03
CA HIS A 145 -0.29 2.35 4.48
C HIS A 145 -1.61 2.33 5.27
N LEU A 146 -2.61 3.14 4.88
CA LEU A 146 -3.87 3.24 5.64
C LEU A 146 -4.69 1.95 5.61
N LEU A 147 -4.74 1.28 4.46
CA LEU A 147 -5.44 0.00 4.32
C LEU A 147 -4.77 -1.08 5.19
N TYR A 148 -3.44 -1.16 5.16
CA TYR A 148 -2.72 -2.13 5.98
C TYR A 148 -2.76 -1.80 7.47
N SER A 149 -2.71 -0.53 7.87
CA SER A 149 -2.90 -0.12 9.27
C SER A 149 -4.24 -0.60 9.82
N ARG A 150 -5.28 -0.45 9.02
CA ARG A 150 -6.63 -0.93 9.38
C ARG A 150 -6.71 -2.44 9.43
N MET A 151 -6.12 -3.14 8.48
CA MET A 151 -6.05 -4.61 8.47
C MET A 151 -5.35 -5.13 9.73
N TRP A 152 -4.14 -4.63 10.03
CA TRP A 152 -3.41 -5.04 11.22
C TRP A 152 -4.16 -4.75 12.52
N THR A 153 -4.77 -3.57 12.64
CA THR A 153 -5.56 -3.22 13.81
C THR A 153 -6.70 -4.21 14.03
N LYS A 154 -7.45 -4.55 12.97
CA LYS A 154 -8.54 -5.52 13.06
C LYS A 154 -8.05 -6.92 13.43
N VAL A 155 -6.98 -7.40 12.81
CA VAL A 155 -6.38 -8.71 13.13
C VAL A 155 -5.91 -8.75 14.59
N LEU A 156 -5.19 -7.73 15.05
CA LEU A 156 -4.69 -7.66 16.42
C LEU A 156 -5.84 -7.54 17.47
N PHE A 157 -6.92 -6.84 17.10
CA PHE A 157 -8.12 -6.78 17.91
C PHE A 157 -8.81 -8.14 18.00
N ASP A 158 -9.03 -8.83 16.88
CA ASP A 158 -9.65 -10.16 16.83
C ASP A 158 -8.84 -11.20 17.61
N LEU A 159 -7.51 -11.07 17.63
CA LEU A 159 -6.60 -11.90 18.43
C LEU A 159 -6.51 -11.47 19.90
N GLY A 160 -7.15 -10.37 20.30
CA GLY A 160 -7.18 -9.88 21.68
C GLY A 160 -5.93 -9.13 22.14
N HIS A 161 -5.03 -8.79 21.23
CA HIS A 161 -3.80 -8.06 21.57
C HIS A 161 -4.01 -6.58 21.87
N ILE A 162 -5.02 -5.95 21.28
CA ILE A 162 -5.40 -4.55 21.50
C ILE A 162 -6.89 -4.41 21.79
N GLY A 163 -7.32 -3.26 22.33
CA GLY A 163 -8.69 -3.02 22.80
C GLY A 163 -9.60 -2.27 21.81
N PHE A 164 -9.13 -1.98 20.60
CA PHE A 164 -9.87 -1.22 19.60
C PHE A 164 -9.70 -1.84 18.21
N ASP A 165 -10.72 -1.73 17.36
CA ASP A 165 -10.80 -2.36 16.04
C ASP A 165 -10.58 -1.40 14.87
N GLU A 166 -10.42 -0.11 15.12
CA GLU A 166 -10.07 0.91 14.12
C GLU A 166 -8.86 1.72 14.61
N PRO A 167 -7.87 2.01 13.73
CA PRO A 167 -6.61 2.62 14.17
C PRO A 167 -6.75 4.11 14.51
N PHE A 168 -7.58 4.84 13.77
CA PHE A 168 -7.65 6.31 13.82
C PHE A 168 -9.07 6.79 14.04
N LYS A 169 -9.26 7.74 14.97
CA LYS A 169 -10.56 8.40 15.20
C LYS A 169 -10.89 9.39 14.10
N LYS A 170 -9.88 10.10 13.60
CA LYS A 170 -10.00 11.11 12.56
C LYS A 170 -8.81 11.08 11.62
N LEU A 171 -9.10 11.01 10.32
CA LEU A 171 -8.11 11.15 9.25
C LEU A 171 -8.27 12.50 8.57
N LEU A 172 -7.18 13.23 8.42
CA LEU A 172 -7.11 14.45 7.64
C LEU A 172 -6.15 14.27 6.47
N ASN A 173 -6.68 14.25 5.25
CA ASN A 173 -5.89 14.31 4.04
C ASN A 173 -5.70 15.77 3.63
N GLN A 174 -4.49 16.29 3.78
CA GLN A 174 -4.15 17.68 3.44
C GLN A 174 -4.04 17.94 1.92
N GLY A 175 -4.21 16.91 1.10
CA GLY A 175 -3.96 16.96 -0.33
C GLY A 175 -2.49 16.69 -0.68
N MET A 176 -2.15 16.85 -1.95
CA MET A 176 -0.80 16.64 -2.45
C MET A 176 -0.01 17.93 -2.38
N ILE A 177 1.24 17.84 -1.92
CA ILE A 177 2.17 18.97 -1.97
C ILE A 177 2.47 19.26 -3.45
N GLN A 178 2.27 20.49 -3.85
CA GLN A 178 2.53 20.97 -5.20
C GLN A 178 3.87 21.68 -5.25
N GLY A 179 4.65 21.40 -6.29
CA GLY A 179 5.87 22.11 -6.61
C GLY A 179 5.76 22.78 -7.97
N SER A 180 6.35 23.96 -8.12
CA SER A 180 6.47 24.59 -9.44
C SER A 180 7.54 23.89 -10.26
N SER A 181 7.18 23.37 -11.43
CA SER A 181 8.13 22.87 -12.41
C SER A 181 8.36 23.91 -13.50
N ARG A 182 9.62 24.10 -13.87
CA ARG A 182 10.01 24.96 -15.00
C ARG A 182 10.60 24.11 -16.12
N PHE A 183 10.25 24.46 -17.35
CA PHE A 183 10.68 23.74 -18.53
C PHE A 183 11.27 24.70 -19.54
N VAL A 184 12.35 24.26 -20.21
CA VAL A 184 12.82 24.81 -21.46
C VAL A 184 12.54 23.80 -22.58
N TYR A 185 12.31 24.29 -23.78
CA TYR A 185 11.92 23.45 -24.92
C TYR A 185 13.05 23.44 -25.95
N ARG A 186 13.75 22.31 -26.04
CA ARG A 186 14.81 22.10 -27.02
C ARG A 186 14.23 21.50 -28.30
N ILE A 187 14.54 22.07 -29.45
CA ILE A 187 14.17 21.48 -30.73
C ILE A 187 14.88 20.15 -30.88
N ARG A 188 14.11 19.09 -31.14
CA ARG A 188 14.60 17.70 -31.18
C ARG A 188 15.74 17.57 -32.20
N GLY A 189 16.81 16.87 -31.80
CA GLY A 189 18.01 16.68 -32.62
C GLY A 189 18.92 17.91 -32.79
N THR A 190 18.64 19.01 -32.04
CA THR A 190 19.46 20.23 -32.10
C THR A 190 19.85 20.71 -30.70
N GLN A 191 20.72 21.72 -30.62
CA GLN A 191 21.04 22.46 -29.38
C GLN A 191 20.27 23.79 -29.28
N LYS A 192 19.25 24.00 -30.12
CA LYS A 192 18.45 25.23 -30.12
C LYS A 192 17.24 25.09 -29.23
N PHE A 193 16.89 26.16 -28.54
CA PHE A 193 15.73 26.25 -27.66
C PHE A 193 14.68 27.21 -28.23
N VAL A 194 13.42 26.93 -27.94
CA VAL A 194 12.29 27.80 -28.30
C VAL A 194 11.48 28.17 -27.07
N SER A 195 10.84 29.32 -27.09
CA SER A 195 9.93 29.76 -26.05
C SER A 195 8.69 28.82 -25.96
N SER A 196 8.05 28.76 -24.78
CA SER A 196 6.85 27.98 -24.59
C SER A 196 5.74 28.29 -25.60
N GLY A 197 5.62 29.55 -26.03
CA GLY A 197 4.62 29.96 -27.04
C GLY A 197 4.87 29.40 -28.45
N LEU A 198 6.10 29.02 -28.76
CA LEU A 198 6.49 28.49 -30.06
C LEU A 198 6.67 26.98 -30.09
N LYS A 199 6.48 26.29 -28.97
CA LYS A 199 6.73 24.84 -28.88
C LYS A 199 5.86 24.00 -29.81
N GLN A 200 4.69 24.50 -30.23
CA GLN A 200 3.80 23.75 -31.12
C GLN A 200 4.23 23.86 -32.60
N ALA A 201 5.12 24.80 -32.93
CA ALA A 201 5.66 24.98 -34.29
C ALA A 201 6.85 24.07 -34.58
N HIS A 202 7.34 23.34 -33.61
CA HIS A 202 8.54 22.48 -33.70
C HIS A 202 8.33 21.16 -32.96
N GLU A 203 9.03 20.14 -33.37
CA GLU A 203 9.19 18.95 -32.49
C GLU A 203 10.19 19.28 -31.40
N VAL A 204 9.74 19.26 -30.14
CA VAL A 204 10.55 19.68 -29.00
C VAL A 204 10.62 18.61 -27.92
N ASP A 205 11.75 18.57 -27.22
CA ASP A 205 11.91 17.86 -25.93
C ASP A 205 11.74 18.87 -24.81
N ALA A 206 10.80 18.63 -23.90
CA ALA A 206 10.65 19.41 -22.68
C ALA A 206 11.71 18.97 -21.66
N LEU A 207 12.60 19.86 -21.27
CA LEU A 207 13.65 19.60 -20.30
C LEU A 207 13.36 20.36 -19.02
N HIS A 208 13.39 19.66 -17.88
CA HIS A 208 13.30 20.29 -16.57
C HIS A 208 14.52 21.18 -16.34
N VAL A 209 14.29 22.33 -15.74
CA VAL A 209 15.36 23.22 -15.27
C VAL A 209 15.15 23.53 -13.80
N ASP A 210 16.26 23.81 -13.12
CA ASP A 210 16.23 24.29 -11.73
C ASP A 210 15.47 25.61 -11.67
N VAL A 211 14.50 25.69 -10.76
CA VAL A 211 13.70 26.91 -10.58
C VAL A 211 14.52 28.13 -10.17
N ASN A 212 15.68 27.90 -9.54
CA ASN A 212 16.59 28.96 -9.09
C ASN A 212 17.37 29.63 -10.21
N ILE A 213 17.41 29.04 -11.41
CA ILE A 213 18.09 29.62 -12.58
C ILE A 213 17.12 30.34 -13.53
N VAL A 214 15.81 30.32 -13.20
CA VAL A 214 14.79 31.00 -13.97
C VAL A 214 14.41 32.27 -13.21
N ASP A 215 14.96 33.39 -13.60
CA ASP A 215 14.54 34.69 -13.10
C ASP A 215 13.08 34.95 -13.44
N GLY A 216 12.34 35.41 -12.42
CA GLY A 216 10.92 35.69 -12.51
C GLY A 216 10.57 36.94 -13.30
#